data_a9eea3af0d60a9c651625961dc8d3b41
#
_entry.id   a9eea3af0d60a9c651625961dc8d3b41
#
_cell.length_a   1.000
_cell.length_b   1.000
_cell.length_c   1.000
_cell.angle_alpha   90.00
_cell.angle_beta   90.00
_cell.angle_gamma   90.00
#
_symmetry.space_group_name_H-M   'P 1'
#
loop_
_entity.id
_entity.type
_entity.pdbx_description
1 polymer ?
#
loop_
_entity_poly.entity_id
_entity_poly.type
_entity_poly.pdbx_seq_one_letter_code
_entity_poly.pdbx_strand_id
1 'polypeptide(L)'
;MSEHIFKSHNKTVLLYHLVFPAKYRRKVFSKKVEKSLVEICLEISERFEINFLEIGNDEDHIHFLVQGIPNMTVSRIVQVIKSITAREIFSKHKEVKKLLWGGHLWTSGFYANTVGQYASEEVIRDYVKNQGKKYTKVHSGQLKFDL
;
A
#
# COMPACT_ATOMS: atom_id res chain seq x y z
N MET A 1 0.69 -11.05 16.37
CA MET A 1 1.92 -10.79 15.60
C MET A 1 2.54 -9.48 16.03
N SER A 2 3.84 -9.43 16.11
CA SER A 2 4.57 -8.23 16.50
C SER A 2 4.61 -7.23 15.33
N GLU A 3 4.64 -5.95 15.63
CA GLU A 3 4.87 -4.88 14.65
C GLU A 3 6.28 -4.86 14.09
N HIS A 4 7.18 -5.66 14.69
CA HIS A 4 8.58 -5.76 14.27
C HIS A 4 8.79 -6.94 13.35
N ILE A 5 9.60 -6.74 12.31
CA ILE A 5 10.04 -7.82 11.45
C ILE A 5 11.39 -8.31 11.94
N PHE A 6 11.46 -9.61 12.25
CA PHE A 6 12.69 -10.24 12.72
C PHE A 6 13.41 -10.94 11.59
N LYS A 7 14.68 -10.66 11.44
CA LYS A 7 15.64 -11.41 10.62
C LYS A 7 16.66 -12.04 11.57
N SER A 8 17.51 -12.92 11.06
CA SER A 8 18.40 -13.72 11.91
C SER A 8 19.13 -12.94 12.99
N HIS A 9 19.50 -11.68 12.73
CA HIS A 9 20.22 -10.84 13.69
C HIS A 9 19.62 -9.44 13.82
N ASN A 10 18.44 -9.21 13.24
CA ASN A 10 17.86 -7.87 13.19
C ASN A 10 16.42 -7.86 13.65
N LYS A 11 16.09 -6.81 14.39
CA LYS A 11 14.71 -6.44 14.70
C LYS A 11 14.49 -5.05 14.14
N THR A 12 13.53 -4.88 13.23
CA THR A 12 13.33 -3.61 12.56
C THR A 12 11.87 -3.18 12.56
N VAL A 13 11.64 -1.85 12.55
CA VAL A 13 10.34 -1.24 12.32
C VAL A 13 10.53 -0.18 11.26
N LEU A 14 10.27 -0.54 10.01
CA LEU A 14 10.38 0.38 8.87
C LEU A 14 8.99 0.57 8.30
N LEU A 15 8.38 1.71 8.61
CA LEU A 15 7.03 2.04 8.17
C LEU A 15 7.07 3.17 7.16
N TYR A 16 6.31 3.00 6.08
CA TYR A 16 6.21 3.99 5.02
C TYR A 16 4.75 4.27 4.69
N HIS A 17 4.44 5.54 4.52
CA HIS A 17 3.18 5.98 3.94
C HIS A 17 3.44 6.27 2.46
N LEU A 18 2.77 5.54 1.57
CA LEU A 18 2.92 5.65 0.12
C LEU A 18 1.61 6.15 -0.48
N VAL A 19 1.70 7.01 -1.48
CA VAL A 19 0.53 7.48 -2.21
C VAL A 19 0.79 7.30 -3.71
N PHE A 20 -0.09 6.55 -4.37
CA PHE A 20 -0.01 6.31 -5.81
C PHE A 20 -1.23 6.90 -6.51
N PRO A 21 -1.07 7.97 -7.29
CA PRO A 21 -2.18 8.48 -8.09
C PRO A 21 -2.41 7.61 -9.33
N ALA A 22 -3.68 7.45 -9.70
CA ALA A 22 -4.04 6.81 -10.95
C ALA A 22 -3.55 7.65 -12.13
N LYS A 23 -3.23 6.97 -13.23
CA LYS A 23 -2.81 7.66 -14.46
C LYS A 23 -3.88 8.64 -14.90
N TYR A 24 -3.47 9.85 -15.22
CA TYR A 24 -4.35 10.98 -15.56
C TYR A 24 -5.35 11.34 -14.46
N ARG A 25 -5.13 10.92 -13.23
CA ARG A 25 -6.01 11.13 -12.08
C ARG A 25 -7.45 10.67 -12.38
N ARG A 26 -7.58 9.60 -13.14
CA ARG A 26 -8.88 9.02 -13.44
C ARG A 26 -9.45 8.30 -12.22
N LYS A 27 -10.77 8.42 -12.05
CA LYS A 27 -11.47 7.78 -10.92
C LYS A 27 -11.77 6.33 -11.25
N VAL A 28 -10.77 5.47 -11.12
CA VAL A 28 -10.88 4.06 -11.48
C VAL A 28 -11.03 3.12 -10.28
N PHE A 29 -10.86 3.64 -9.07
CA PHE A 29 -10.89 2.80 -7.86
C PHE A 29 -12.28 2.74 -7.25
N SER A 30 -13.18 2.01 -7.91
CA SER A 30 -14.49 1.68 -7.37
C SER A 30 -14.35 0.70 -6.20
N LYS A 31 -15.43 0.44 -5.47
CA LYS A 31 -15.42 -0.55 -4.38
C LYS A 31 -14.99 -1.93 -4.86
N LYS A 32 -15.40 -2.32 -6.05
CA LYS A 32 -15.06 -3.59 -6.67
C LYS A 32 -13.56 -3.67 -6.95
N VAL A 33 -12.99 -2.61 -7.51
CA VAL A 33 -11.55 -2.53 -7.79
C VAL A 33 -10.75 -2.47 -6.49
N GLU A 34 -11.23 -1.71 -5.51
CA GLU A 34 -10.57 -1.64 -4.20
C GLU A 34 -10.48 -3.01 -3.54
N LYS A 35 -11.55 -3.80 -3.61
CA LYS A 35 -11.56 -5.16 -3.05
C LYS A 35 -10.49 -6.03 -3.70
N SER A 36 -10.41 -5.98 -5.03
CA SER A 36 -9.36 -6.71 -5.75
C SER A 36 -7.97 -6.23 -5.38
N LEU A 37 -7.81 -4.91 -5.23
CA LEU A 37 -6.53 -4.32 -4.84
C LEU A 37 -6.05 -4.86 -3.48
N VAL A 38 -6.95 -4.94 -2.50
CA VAL A 38 -6.62 -5.49 -1.18
C VAL A 38 -6.19 -6.95 -1.30
N GLU A 39 -6.91 -7.75 -2.06
CA GLU A 39 -6.57 -9.15 -2.28
C GLU A 39 -5.19 -9.31 -2.93
N ILE A 40 -4.90 -8.47 -3.93
CA ILE A 40 -3.59 -8.47 -4.61
C ILE A 40 -2.49 -8.10 -3.62
N CYS A 41 -2.71 -7.10 -2.79
CA CYS A 41 -1.72 -6.67 -1.79
C CYS A 41 -1.46 -7.77 -0.76
N LEU A 42 -2.47 -8.54 -0.38
CA LEU A 42 -2.26 -9.68 0.52
C LEU A 42 -1.38 -10.75 -0.13
N GLU A 43 -1.55 -10.99 -1.43
CA GLU A 43 -0.69 -11.91 -2.18
C GLU A 43 0.75 -11.39 -2.26
N ILE A 44 0.90 -10.08 -2.44
CA ILE A 44 2.23 -9.44 -2.44
C ILE A 44 2.90 -9.65 -1.08
N SER A 45 2.16 -9.49 0.01
CA SER A 45 2.69 -9.72 1.37
C SER A 45 3.24 -11.12 1.55
N GLU A 46 2.61 -12.11 0.95
CA GLU A 46 3.06 -13.50 1.05
C GLU A 46 4.33 -13.78 0.25
N ARG A 47 4.52 -13.07 -0.86
CA ARG A 47 5.64 -13.32 -1.77
C ARG A 47 6.85 -12.44 -1.49
N PHE A 48 6.61 -11.24 -1.01
CA PHE A 48 7.67 -10.24 -0.79
C PHE A 48 7.53 -9.71 0.63
N GLU A 49 8.43 -9.73 1.44
CA GLU A 49 8.35 -9.31 2.84
C GLU A 49 7.89 -7.85 3.01
N ILE A 50 6.71 -7.56 2.48
CA ILE A 50 6.03 -6.26 2.54
C ILE A 50 4.70 -6.46 3.26
N ASN A 51 4.54 -5.90 4.45
CA ASN A 51 3.28 -5.99 5.17
C ASN A 51 2.45 -4.73 4.90
N PHE A 52 1.23 -4.92 4.40
CA PHE A 52 0.27 -3.82 4.22
C PHE A 52 -0.56 -3.72 5.49
N LEU A 53 -0.47 -2.60 6.17
CA LEU A 53 -1.18 -2.37 7.43
C LEU A 53 -2.51 -1.66 7.20
N GLU A 54 -2.52 -0.69 6.30
CA GLU A 54 -3.72 0.07 5.92
C GLU A 54 -3.68 0.34 4.43
N ILE A 55 -4.86 0.32 3.79
CA ILE A 55 -5.03 0.78 2.42
C ILE A 55 -6.19 1.75 2.41
N GLY A 56 -5.95 2.95 1.92
CA GLY A 56 -6.96 4.00 1.80
C GLY A 56 -7.25 4.28 0.34
N ASN A 57 -8.52 4.45 0.00
CA ASN A 57 -8.99 4.68 -1.36
C ASN A 57 -9.66 6.06 -1.47
N ASP A 58 -9.22 6.83 -2.45
CA ASP A 58 -9.79 8.13 -2.76
C ASP A 58 -10.19 8.22 -4.24
N GLU A 59 -10.66 7.14 -4.80
CA GLU A 59 -11.14 6.99 -6.18
C GLU A 59 -10.07 7.21 -7.26
N ASP A 60 -9.26 8.27 -7.16
CA ASP A 60 -8.22 8.59 -8.16
C ASP A 60 -6.80 8.39 -7.64
N HIS A 61 -6.66 7.95 -6.39
CA HIS A 61 -5.36 7.60 -5.82
C HIS A 61 -5.52 6.68 -4.62
N ILE A 62 -4.45 5.96 -4.30
CA ILE A 62 -4.46 4.99 -3.21
C ILE A 62 -3.35 5.35 -2.21
N HIS A 63 -3.69 5.24 -0.93
CA HIS A 63 -2.76 5.38 0.18
C HIS A 63 -2.44 4.01 0.74
N PHE A 64 -1.17 3.75 0.99
CA PHE A 64 -0.72 2.51 1.63
C PHE A 64 0.11 2.85 2.87
N LEU A 65 -0.19 2.17 3.96
CA LEU A 65 0.72 2.14 5.10
C LEU A 65 1.38 0.77 5.07
N VAL A 66 2.68 0.72 4.83
CA VAL A 66 3.41 -0.54 4.66
C VAL A 66 4.58 -0.64 5.62
N GLN A 67 4.91 -1.87 5.97
CA GLN A 67 6.10 -2.19 6.75
C GLN A 67 7.05 -2.99 5.86
N GLY A 68 8.29 -2.54 5.76
CA GLY A 68 9.32 -3.18 4.96
C GLY A 68 10.44 -3.76 5.79
N ILE A 69 11.47 -4.24 5.11
CA ILE A 69 12.69 -4.80 5.74
C ILE A 69 13.91 -4.02 5.28
N PRO A 70 15.02 -4.06 6.05
CA PRO A 70 16.19 -3.22 5.77
C PRO A 70 16.84 -3.42 4.40
N ASN A 71 16.79 -4.63 3.85
CA ASN A 71 17.44 -4.91 2.58
C ASN A 71 16.54 -4.64 1.36
N MET A 72 15.40 -3.98 1.58
CA MET A 72 14.52 -3.60 0.48
C MET A 72 14.30 -2.09 0.50
N THR A 73 14.72 -1.41 -0.56
CA THR A 73 14.57 0.04 -0.67
C THR A 73 13.11 0.44 -0.88
N VAL A 74 12.77 1.69 -0.56
CA VAL A 74 11.44 2.23 -0.86
C VAL A 74 11.15 2.14 -2.35
N SER A 75 12.12 2.46 -3.20
CA SER A 75 11.95 2.36 -4.65
C SER A 75 11.59 0.94 -5.10
N ARG A 76 12.21 -0.06 -4.50
CA ARG A 76 11.90 -1.45 -4.82
C ARG A 76 10.51 -1.84 -4.35
N ILE A 77 10.12 -1.41 -3.16
CA ILE A 77 8.77 -1.64 -2.63
C ILE A 77 7.73 -1.04 -3.58
N VAL A 78 7.93 0.21 -3.99
CA VAL A 78 7.02 0.90 -4.92
C VAL A 78 6.96 0.16 -6.25
N GLN A 79 8.10 -0.24 -6.79
CA GLN A 79 8.16 -0.96 -8.06
C GLN A 79 7.38 -2.29 -8.00
N VAL A 80 7.55 -3.05 -6.94
CA VAL A 80 6.84 -4.33 -6.75
C VAL A 80 5.33 -4.08 -6.69
N ILE A 81 4.90 -3.13 -5.86
CA ILE A 81 3.48 -2.85 -5.70
C ILE A 81 2.86 -2.37 -7.03
N LYS A 82 3.50 -1.40 -7.67
CA LYS A 82 2.97 -0.84 -8.93
C LYS A 82 2.86 -1.87 -10.04
N SER A 83 3.90 -2.67 -10.23
CA SER A 83 3.93 -3.62 -11.36
C SER A 83 2.90 -4.73 -11.19
N ILE A 84 2.80 -5.29 -9.99
CA ILE A 84 1.88 -6.41 -9.74
C ILE A 84 0.44 -5.92 -9.71
N THR A 85 0.15 -4.81 -9.02
CA THR A 85 -1.22 -4.28 -8.95
C THR A 85 -1.73 -3.87 -10.33
N ALA A 86 -0.90 -3.21 -11.14
CA ALA A 86 -1.33 -2.79 -12.48
C ALA A 86 -1.68 -4.00 -13.34
N ARG A 87 -0.82 -5.00 -13.37
CA ARG A 87 -1.03 -6.22 -14.16
C ARG A 87 -2.31 -6.94 -13.73
N GLU A 88 -2.49 -7.13 -12.43
CA GLU A 88 -3.62 -7.88 -11.89
C GLU A 88 -4.93 -7.12 -12.01
N ILE A 89 -4.93 -5.83 -11.75
CA ILE A 89 -6.14 -5.00 -11.90
C ILE A 89 -6.59 -4.98 -13.36
N PHE A 90 -5.68 -4.78 -14.30
CA PHE A 90 -6.03 -4.80 -15.72
C PHE A 90 -6.55 -6.17 -16.18
N SER A 91 -6.04 -7.24 -15.60
CA SER A 91 -6.51 -8.58 -15.92
C SER A 91 -7.93 -8.83 -15.39
N LYS A 92 -8.20 -8.38 -14.18
CA LYS A 92 -9.48 -8.63 -13.49
C LYS A 92 -10.57 -7.63 -13.82
N HIS A 93 -10.20 -6.42 -14.22
CA HIS A 93 -11.14 -5.32 -14.45
C HIS A 93 -10.91 -4.68 -15.81
N LYS A 94 -11.55 -5.23 -16.82
CA LYS A 94 -11.42 -4.75 -18.21
C LYS A 94 -11.91 -3.32 -18.37
N GLU A 95 -12.87 -2.89 -17.56
CA GLU A 95 -13.36 -1.52 -17.58
C GLU A 95 -12.28 -0.51 -17.20
N VAL A 96 -11.39 -0.87 -16.26
CA VAL A 96 -10.27 -0.01 -15.86
C VAL A 96 -9.28 0.11 -17.02
N LYS A 97 -9.00 -1.01 -17.68
CA LYS A 97 -8.07 -1.03 -18.81
C LYS A 97 -8.60 -0.14 -19.95
N LYS A 98 -9.91 -0.12 -20.18
CA LYS A 98 -10.53 0.73 -21.19
C LYS A 98 -10.40 2.21 -20.84
N LEU A 99 -10.61 2.57 -19.58
CA LEU A 99 -10.47 3.95 -19.12
C LEU A 99 -9.04 4.45 -19.19
N LEU A 100 -8.08 3.52 -19.07
CA LEU A 100 -6.65 3.82 -19.08
C LEU A 100 -5.99 3.18 -20.30
N TRP A 101 -6.46 3.59 -21.47
CA TRP A 101 -6.11 2.98 -22.76
C TRP A 101 -4.61 2.98 -23.05
N GLY A 102 -3.84 3.83 -22.39
CA GLY A 102 -2.38 3.86 -22.53
C GLY A 102 -1.64 2.70 -21.87
N GLY A 103 -2.35 1.82 -21.16
CA GLY A 103 -1.75 0.64 -20.55
C GLY A 103 -1.04 0.88 -19.21
N HIS A 104 -1.22 2.05 -18.61
CA HIS A 104 -0.62 2.38 -17.32
C HIS A 104 -1.71 2.67 -16.29
N LEU A 105 -1.68 1.94 -15.18
CA LEU A 105 -2.61 2.16 -14.07
C LEU A 105 -2.19 3.37 -13.24
N TRP A 106 -0.91 3.50 -12.96
CA TRP A 106 -0.36 4.51 -12.07
C TRP A 106 0.39 5.59 -12.83
N THR A 107 0.45 6.79 -12.25
CA THR A 107 1.37 7.81 -12.75
C THR A 107 2.81 7.33 -12.57
N SER A 108 3.75 7.95 -13.26
CA SER A 108 5.17 7.59 -13.13
C SER A 108 5.74 7.93 -11.76
N GLY A 109 5.16 8.91 -11.07
CA GLY A 109 5.62 9.33 -9.75
C GLY A 109 4.88 8.68 -8.60
N PHE A 110 5.30 8.99 -7.40
CA PHE A 110 4.65 8.55 -6.18
C PHE A 110 5.07 9.49 -5.04
N TYR A 111 4.29 9.49 -3.97
CA TYR A 111 4.66 10.14 -2.73
C TYR A 111 5.05 9.06 -1.71
N ALA A 112 6.14 9.27 -1.00
CA ALA A 112 6.58 8.37 0.06
C ALA A 112 7.05 9.17 1.26
N ASN A 113 6.67 8.71 2.44
CA ASN A 113 7.04 9.34 3.69
C ASN A 113 7.31 8.24 4.73
N THR A 114 8.34 8.41 5.52
CA THR A 114 8.60 7.49 6.64
C THR A 114 7.68 7.82 7.80
N VAL A 115 7.32 6.80 8.57
CA VAL A 115 6.50 6.95 9.76
C VAL A 115 7.34 6.56 10.95
N GLY A 116 7.37 7.42 11.98
CA GLY A 116 8.22 7.21 13.14
C GLY A 116 7.83 5.98 13.95
N GLN A 117 8.84 5.21 14.38
CA GLN A 117 8.61 3.98 15.14
C GLN A 117 8.01 4.22 16.53
N TYR A 118 8.15 5.42 17.07
CA TYR A 118 7.63 5.76 18.39
C TYR A 118 6.21 6.30 18.37
N ALA A 119 5.62 6.45 17.19
CA ALA A 119 4.22 6.83 17.09
C ALA A 119 3.34 5.66 17.49
N SER A 120 2.25 5.92 18.23
CA SER A 120 1.30 4.89 18.58
C SER A 120 0.53 4.42 17.35
N GLU A 121 -0.04 3.23 17.42
CA GLU A 121 -0.89 2.71 16.35
C GLU A 121 -2.00 3.69 16.01
N GLU A 122 -2.64 4.26 17.03
CA GLU A 122 -3.72 5.21 16.85
C GLU A 122 -3.26 6.46 16.10
N VAL A 123 -2.12 7.01 16.49
CA VAL A 123 -1.57 8.21 15.83
C VAL A 123 -1.28 7.93 14.36
N ILE A 124 -0.70 6.78 14.05
CA ILE A 124 -0.40 6.40 12.66
C ILE A 124 -1.68 6.23 11.86
N ARG A 125 -2.69 5.59 12.43
CA ARG A 125 -3.98 5.40 11.77
C ARG A 125 -4.66 6.73 11.49
N ASP A 126 -4.61 7.64 12.45
CA ASP A 126 -5.17 8.99 12.26
C ASP A 126 -4.43 9.75 11.18
N TYR A 127 -3.11 9.63 11.14
CA TYR A 127 -2.32 10.25 10.09
C TYR A 127 -2.75 9.77 8.71
N VAL A 128 -2.86 8.46 8.52
CA VAL A 128 -3.31 7.87 7.25
C VAL A 128 -4.73 8.32 6.92
N LYS A 129 -5.61 8.34 7.91
CA LYS A 129 -7.00 8.77 7.77
C LYS A 129 -7.14 10.20 7.25
N ASN A 130 -6.25 11.08 7.69
CA ASN A 130 -6.27 12.47 7.27
C ASN A 130 -5.76 12.69 5.85
N GLN A 131 -5.17 11.67 5.23
CA GLN A 131 -4.64 11.76 3.86
C GLN A 131 -5.65 11.32 2.81
N GLY A 132 -6.72 10.63 3.21
CA GLY A 132 -7.74 10.17 2.29
C GLY A 132 -9.10 10.07 2.98
N LYS A 133 -10.08 9.54 2.27
CA LYS A 133 -11.47 9.49 2.74
C LYS A 133 -11.94 8.11 3.19
N LYS A 134 -11.36 7.06 2.64
CA LYS A 134 -11.78 5.68 2.93
C LYS A 134 -10.55 4.82 3.16
N TYR A 135 -10.60 4.01 4.20
CA TYR A 135 -9.49 3.16 4.58
C TYR A 135 -9.96 1.74 4.82
N THR A 136 -9.15 0.79 4.36
CA THR A 136 -9.37 -0.62 4.61
C THR A 136 -8.18 -1.16 5.40
N LYS A 137 -8.46 -1.75 6.55
CA LYS A 137 -7.43 -2.42 7.34
C LYS A 137 -7.09 -3.75 6.67
N VAL A 138 -5.81 -3.98 6.41
CA VAL A 138 -5.36 -5.19 5.73
C VAL A 138 -4.88 -6.23 6.73
N HIS A 139 -4.00 -5.82 7.65
CA HIS A 139 -3.46 -6.71 8.68
C HIS A 139 -3.98 -6.27 10.06
N SER A 140 -5.30 -6.39 10.24
CA SER A 140 -5.97 -5.98 11.47
C SER A 140 -5.41 -6.74 12.66
N GLY A 141 -5.11 -6.03 13.73
CA GLY A 141 -4.62 -6.63 14.96
C GLY A 141 -3.14 -6.98 14.97
N GLN A 142 -2.45 -6.79 13.87
CA GLN A 142 -1.03 -7.13 13.79
C GLN A 142 -0.10 -5.97 14.13
N LEU A 143 -0.59 -4.76 14.04
CA LEU A 143 0.22 -3.58 14.32
C LEU A 143 0.12 -3.22 15.80
N LYS A 144 1.23 -3.41 16.48
CA LYS A 144 1.34 -3.07 17.91
C LYS A 144 2.63 -2.31 18.11
N PHE A 145 2.55 -1.13 18.68
CA PHE A 145 3.72 -0.32 18.97
C PHE A 145 4.07 -0.43 20.45
N ASP A 146 4.96 -1.35 20.76
CA ASP A 146 5.50 -1.53 22.11
C ASP A 146 6.60 -0.48 22.31
N LEU A 147 6.18 0.66 22.78
CA LEU A 147 7.07 1.82 22.90
C LEU A 147 7.85 1.87 24.22
#